data_01d31042fccf4ce2ddbd83cd67ef6dfe
#
_entry.id   01d31042fccf4ce2ddbd83cd67ef6dfe
#
_cell.length_a   1.000
_cell.length_b   1.000
_cell.length_c   1.000
_cell.angle_alpha   90.00
_cell.angle_beta   90.00
_cell.angle_gamma   90.00
#
_symmetry.space_group_name_H-M   'P 1'
#
loop_
_entity.id
_entity.type
_entity.pdbx_description
1 polymer ?
#
loop_
_entity_poly.entity_id
_entity_poly.type
_entity_poly.pdbx_seq_one_letter_code
_entity_poly.pdbx_strand_id
1 'polypeptide(L)'
;MAETGMARLALSDDDARVRRWFADEAADLGCALSVDEMGNMFAKRKGSLQSPAPMTAMGSHLDTQPRGGRYDGILGVLAAVEVMRTMKDNGFRTRFDVGIVNWTNEEGARFPRSMMSSGVWAGEIPREKAWDLADIFDPSVTVKAELERHGYIGALACSSDASTGFPLGAHFELHIEQGPILEESGKKIGVVQGAQAYRWYTFNVRGRDAHTGTTPLKSRKDPLLAASKMIASSNAIAKKLGALASTGVIKIPRGSSTNTIISDVTFTLDVRHPEDAVVEEVQQQCLRSFEEIAKQDGRGVELRWTLDTDSPAVKFDKECIQAVEDAANGLVGPDGWLPLTSGAGHDSVYTSKRCPTTMIFVPCKDGVSHHPEEYCSPADCANGAQTLLEAVVSYDQLRESRC
;
A
#
# COMPACT_ATOMS: atom_id res chain seq x y z
N MET A 1 16.24 20.27 -15.66
CA MET A 1 15.59 19.93 -14.38
C MET A 1 16.37 18.79 -13.77
N ALA A 2 16.77 18.87 -12.53
CA ALA A 2 17.41 17.75 -11.86
C ALA A 2 16.40 16.59 -11.81
N GLU A 3 16.81 15.40 -12.26
CA GLU A 3 16.01 14.21 -12.11
C GLU A 3 15.78 13.96 -10.62
N THR A 4 14.53 14.00 -10.18
CA THR A 4 14.16 13.92 -8.78
C THR A 4 13.68 12.53 -8.37
N GLY A 5 13.47 11.65 -9.35
CA GLY A 5 12.94 10.30 -9.14
C GLY A 5 13.89 9.32 -8.46
N MET A 6 13.35 8.18 -8.06
CA MET A 6 14.07 7.05 -7.49
C MET A 6 13.63 5.74 -8.16
N ALA A 7 14.55 4.78 -8.24
CA ALA A 7 14.32 3.44 -8.81
C ALA A 7 15.05 2.39 -7.96
N ARG A 8 14.67 2.26 -6.71
CA ARG A 8 15.25 1.30 -5.76
C ARG A 8 14.30 0.13 -5.56
N LEU A 9 14.33 -0.81 -6.48
CA LEU A 9 13.49 -2.01 -6.43
C LEU A 9 13.89 -2.91 -5.25
N ALA A 10 12.90 -3.55 -4.66
CA ALA A 10 13.09 -4.47 -3.53
C ALA A 10 14.19 -5.50 -3.81
N LEU A 11 15.07 -5.70 -2.82
CA LEU A 11 16.18 -6.67 -2.87
C LEU A 11 17.14 -6.47 -4.05
N SER A 12 17.17 -5.27 -4.67
CA SER A 12 18.21 -4.90 -5.62
C SER A 12 19.53 -4.55 -4.89
N ASP A 13 20.62 -4.36 -5.65
CA ASP A 13 21.89 -3.91 -5.07
C ASP A 13 21.76 -2.52 -4.41
N ASP A 14 20.89 -1.66 -4.95
CA ASP A 14 20.60 -0.35 -4.36
C ASP A 14 19.80 -0.48 -3.06
N ASP A 15 18.83 -1.40 -3.00
CA ASP A 15 18.10 -1.70 -1.76
C ASP A 15 19.05 -2.32 -0.72
N ALA A 16 19.93 -3.22 -1.12
CA ALA A 16 20.94 -3.77 -0.22
C ALA A 16 21.88 -2.70 0.34
N ARG A 17 22.21 -1.64 -0.42
CA ARG A 17 23.02 -0.52 0.07
C ARG A 17 22.27 0.30 1.13
N VAL A 18 21.02 0.63 0.90
CA VAL A 18 20.24 1.41 1.87
C VAL A 18 19.89 0.60 3.11
N ARG A 19 19.72 -0.73 2.99
CA ARG A 19 19.55 -1.62 4.16
C ARG A 19 20.80 -1.65 5.05
N ARG A 20 22.00 -1.61 4.46
CA ARG A 20 23.23 -1.48 5.25
C ARG A 20 23.30 -0.13 5.96
N TRP A 21 22.99 0.96 5.24
CA TRP A 21 22.87 2.28 5.88
C TRP A 21 21.88 2.27 7.05
N PHE A 22 20.71 1.65 6.88
CA PHE A 22 19.70 1.54 7.95
C PHE A 22 20.26 0.74 9.15
N ALA A 23 21.01 -0.31 8.92
CA ALA A 23 21.64 -1.08 9.99
C ALA A 23 22.66 -0.25 10.77
N ASP A 24 23.48 0.54 10.08
CA ASP A 24 24.46 1.45 10.68
C ASP A 24 23.78 2.54 11.52
N GLU A 25 22.73 3.19 10.97
CA GLU A 25 21.90 4.17 11.69
C GLU A 25 21.25 3.56 12.94
N ALA A 26 20.71 2.35 12.82
CA ALA A 26 20.10 1.65 13.96
C ALA A 26 21.13 1.40 15.08
N ALA A 27 22.36 1.01 14.74
CA ALA A 27 23.45 0.82 15.69
C ALA A 27 23.84 2.14 16.35
N ASP A 28 23.99 3.22 15.58
CA ASP A 28 24.31 4.56 16.08
C ASP A 28 23.21 5.10 17.01
N LEU A 29 21.95 4.74 16.76
CA LEU A 29 20.82 5.09 17.63
C LEU A 29 20.76 4.23 18.93
N GLY A 30 21.65 3.25 19.07
CA GLY A 30 21.66 2.32 20.21
C GLY A 30 20.55 1.28 20.15
N CYS A 31 20.07 0.96 18.95
CA CYS A 31 19.08 -0.07 18.72
C CYS A 31 19.72 -1.44 18.49
N ALA A 32 19.09 -2.50 18.99
CA ALA A 32 19.40 -3.86 18.59
C ALA A 32 18.64 -4.17 17.30
N LEU A 33 19.36 -4.57 16.26
CA LEU A 33 18.77 -4.95 14.95
C LEU A 33 18.44 -6.45 14.94
N SER A 34 17.23 -6.78 14.52
CA SER A 34 16.78 -8.13 14.21
C SER A 34 16.30 -8.19 12.77
N VAL A 35 16.55 -9.31 12.10
CA VAL A 35 16.07 -9.56 10.72
C VAL A 35 15.32 -10.88 10.71
N ASP A 36 14.18 -10.93 10.02
CA ASP A 36 13.40 -12.14 9.86
C ASP A 36 13.66 -12.86 8.50
N GLU A 37 13.00 -14.00 8.29
CA GLU A 37 13.17 -14.84 7.10
C GLU A 37 12.75 -14.16 5.78
N MET A 38 11.99 -13.06 5.85
CA MET A 38 11.58 -12.26 4.69
C MET A 38 12.43 -11.00 4.52
N GLY A 39 13.47 -10.83 5.35
CA GLY A 39 14.35 -9.68 5.31
C GLY A 39 13.75 -8.41 5.93
N ASN A 40 12.64 -8.51 6.68
CA ASN A 40 12.16 -7.37 7.46
C ASN A 40 13.18 -7.02 8.52
N MET A 41 13.42 -5.73 8.69
CA MET A 41 14.43 -5.24 9.64
C MET A 41 13.74 -4.51 10.80
N PHE A 42 13.99 -4.98 12.02
CA PHE A 42 13.43 -4.43 13.25
C PHE A 42 14.57 -3.85 14.12
N ALA A 43 14.67 -2.53 14.18
CA ALA A 43 15.64 -1.82 15.01
C ALA A 43 14.98 -1.42 16.34
N LYS A 44 15.30 -2.12 17.41
CA LYS A 44 14.65 -2.00 18.71
C LYS A 44 15.54 -1.32 19.75
N ARG A 45 15.07 -0.24 20.36
CA ARG A 45 15.66 0.40 21.55
C ARG A 45 14.87 0.02 22.80
N LYS A 46 15.58 -0.42 23.82
CA LYS A 46 14.99 -0.88 25.07
C LYS A 46 14.37 0.26 25.89
N GLY A 47 13.13 0.08 26.30
CA GLY A 47 12.43 0.94 27.23
C GLY A 47 12.88 0.77 28.69
N SER A 48 12.21 1.45 29.63
CA SER A 48 12.51 1.37 31.06
C SER A 48 11.81 0.19 31.75
N LEU A 49 10.81 -0.43 31.09
CA LEU A 49 10.08 -1.59 31.64
C LEU A 49 11.04 -2.79 31.77
N GLN A 50 11.03 -3.43 32.92
CA GLN A 50 11.89 -4.60 33.19
C GLN A 50 11.31 -5.91 32.62
N SER A 51 9.98 -6.01 32.49
CA SER A 51 9.32 -7.18 31.93
C SER A 51 9.34 -7.12 30.40
N PRO A 52 9.52 -8.25 29.70
CA PRO A 52 9.42 -8.29 28.25
C PRO A 52 8.02 -7.86 27.78
N ALA A 53 7.98 -6.91 26.85
CA ALA A 53 6.77 -6.49 26.18
C ALA A 53 7.07 -6.18 24.71
N PRO A 54 6.12 -6.41 23.79
CA PRO A 54 6.32 -6.07 22.38
C PRO A 54 6.57 -4.58 22.19
N MET A 55 7.47 -4.22 21.26
CA MET A 55 7.82 -2.81 21.01
C MET A 55 6.69 -2.05 20.32
N THR A 56 6.59 -0.75 20.57
CA THR A 56 5.90 0.18 19.69
C THR A 56 6.78 0.45 18.49
N ALA A 57 6.33 0.09 17.30
CA ALA A 57 7.08 0.24 16.05
C ALA A 57 6.62 1.50 15.30
N MET A 58 7.58 2.18 14.70
CA MET A 58 7.39 3.19 13.67
C MET A 58 8.06 2.70 12.38
N GLY A 59 7.57 3.07 11.23
CA GLY A 59 8.27 2.74 9.99
C GLY A 59 7.36 2.53 8.81
N SER A 60 7.94 2.05 7.73
CA SER A 60 7.33 1.81 6.44
C SER A 60 8.28 0.93 5.60
N HIS A 61 8.53 1.26 4.33
CA HIS A 61 9.41 0.53 3.43
C HIS A 61 10.49 1.44 2.83
N LEU A 62 11.55 0.83 2.30
CA LEU A 62 12.63 1.51 1.60
C LEU A 62 12.69 1.17 0.11
N ASP A 63 11.97 0.14 -0.36
CA ASP A 63 11.84 -0.13 -1.79
C ASP A 63 10.91 0.90 -2.47
N THR A 64 11.04 1.05 -3.78
CA THR A 64 10.30 2.03 -4.58
C THR A 64 9.79 1.43 -5.88
N GLN A 65 8.87 2.14 -6.54
CA GLN A 65 8.51 1.89 -7.93
C GLN A 65 9.71 2.07 -8.87
N PRO A 66 9.71 1.47 -10.08
CA PRO A 66 10.79 1.63 -11.07
C PRO A 66 10.98 3.08 -11.55
N ARG A 67 9.95 3.89 -11.42
CA ARG A 67 9.94 5.33 -11.68
C ARG A 67 9.23 6.04 -10.55
N GLY A 68 9.67 5.78 -9.33
CA GLY A 68 9.07 6.31 -8.10
C GLY A 68 9.58 7.68 -7.72
N GLY A 69 9.02 8.19 -6.65
CA GLY A 69 9.47 9.38 -5.96
C GLY A 69 10.48 9.10 -4.86
N ARG A 70 10.69 10.09 -3.99
CA ARG A 70 11.67 10.04 -2.89
C ARG A 70 11.03 10.07 -1.52
N TYR A 71 9.71 10.01 -1.44
CA TYR A 71 8.96 10.17 -0.20
C TYR A 71 8.12 8.94 0.13
N ASP A 72 7.59 8.27 -0.90
CA ASP A 72 6.79 7.06 -0.78
C ASP A 72 7.53 5.97 0.02
N GLY A 73 6.97 5.58 1.17
CA GLY A 73 7.57 4.68 2.15
C GLY A 73 8.82 5.21 2.86
N ILE A 74 9.74 5.79 2.10
CA ILE A 74 11.03 6.29 2.56
C ILE A 74 10.84 7.35 3.68
N LEU A 75 9.85 8.23 3.52
CA LEU A 75 9.54 9.25 4.51
C LEU A 75 9.22 8.63 5.88
N GLY A 76 8.42 7.56 5.91
CA GLY A 76 8.04 6.88 7.15
C GLY A 76 9.25 6.28 7.89
N VAL A 77 10.16 5.65 7.15
CA VAL A 77 11.39 5.09 7.76
C VAL A 77 12.33 6.20 8.23
N LEU A 78 12.56 7.26 7.42
CA LEU A 78 13.44 8.36 7.80
C LEU A 78 12.88 9.19 8.96
N ALA A 79 11.58 9.41 9.00
CA ALA A 79 10.93 10.08 10.13
C ALA A 79 11.07 9.25 11.42
N ALA A 80 10.92 7.93 11.33
CA ALA A 80 11.15 7.05 12.48
C ALA A 80 12.61 7.12 12.98
N VAL A 81 13.59 7.18 12.06
CA VAL A 81 15.01 7.41 12.41
C VAL A 81 15.17 8.74 13.14
N GLU A 82 14.55 9.84 12.66
CA GLU A 82 14.62 11.15 13.28
C GLU A 82 13.94 11.20 14.65
N VAL A 83 12.78 10.54 14.80
CA VAL A 83 12.11 10.36 16.10
C VAL A 83 13.05 9.67 17.10
N MET A 84 13.70 8.58 16.70
CA MET A 84 14.64 7.84 17.56
C MET A 84 15.88 8.69 17.90
N ARG A 85 16.37 9.51 16.94
CA ARG A 85 17.49 10.44 17.15
C ARG A 85 17.10 11.53 18.14
N THR A 86 15.95 12.16 17.95
CA THR A 86 15.40 13.18 18.86
C THR A 86 15.27 12.64 20.27
N MET A 87 14.73 11.43 20.44
CA MET A 87 14.64 10.80 21.76
C MET A 87 16.01 10.52 22.37
N LYS A 88 16.99 10.09 21.58
CA LYS A 88 18.36 9.81 22.04
C LYS A 88 19.06 11.10 22.51
N ASP A 89 19.04 12.15 21.68
CA ASP A 89 19.72 13.40 21.92
C ASP A 89 19.18 14.15 23.15
N ASN A 90 17.89 13.97 23.45
CA ASN A 90 17.25 14.51 24.65
C ASN A 90 17.28 13.55 25.85
N GLY A 91 17.95 12.41 25.76
CA GLY A 91 18.00 11.42 26.85
C GLY A 91 16.62 10.83 27.20
N PHE A 92 15.64 10.96 26.32
CA PHE A 92 14.28 10.48 26.56
C PHE A 92 14.20 8.96 26.42
N ARG A 93 13.58 8.32 27.40
CA ARG A 93 13.40 6.88 27.42
C ARG A 93 11.91 6.52 27.61
N THR A 94 11.38 5.79 26.67
CA THR A 94 10.02 5.26 26.73
C THR A 94 9.86 4.21 27.82
N ARG A 95 8.65 3.95 28.25
CA ARG A 95 8.33 2.87 29.17
C ARG A 95 8.50 1.51 28.51
N PHE A 96 7.88 1.32 27.36
CA PHE A 96 8.00 0.11 26.54
C PHE A 96 9.15 0.23 25.55
N ASP A 97 9.59 -0.90 25.01
CA ASP A 97 10.52 -0.89 23.88
C ASP A 97 9.91 -0.11 22.71
N VAL A 98 10.72 0.68 22.04
CA VAL A 98 10.32 1.48 20.85
C VAL A 98 11.34 1.23 19.74
N GLY A 99 10.89 1.32 18.48
CA GLY A 99 11.83 1.08 17.38
C GLY A 99 11.29 1.32 16.01
N ILE A 100 12.11 0.96 15.04
CA ILE A 100 11.85 1.19 13.62
C ILE A 100 11.68 -0.15 12.92
N VAL A 101 10.74 -0.22 11.99
CA VAL A 101 10.59 -1.34 11.06
C VAL A 101 10.80 -0.87 9.63
N ASN A 102 11.55 -1.67 8.84
CA ASN A 102 11.61 -1.56 7.39
C ASN A 102 11.06 -2.85 6.80
N TRP A 103 9.90 -2.78 6.16
CA TRP A 103 9.24 -3.89 5.49
C TRP A 103 9.86 -4.17 4.13
N THR A 104 9.86 -5.42 3.68
CA THR A 104 10.47 -5.87 2.42
C THR A 104 9.42 -6.02 1.32
N ASN A 105 9.64 -5.36 0.17
CA ASN A 105 8.81 -5.47 -1.03
C ASN A 105 7.36 -5.06 -0.77
N GLU A 106 7.19 -3.87 -0.19
CA GLU A 106 5.85 -3.28 0.00
C GLU A 106 5.21 -2.98 -1.36
N GLU A 107 5.95 -2.34 -2.24
CA GLU A 107 5.51 -1.87 -3.55
C GLU A 107 5.06 -2.97 -4.53
N GLY A 108 5.60 -4.18 -4.37
CA GLY A 108 5.32 -5.28 -5.31
C GLY A 108 5.84 -5.04 -6.73
N ALA A 109 6.67 -4.03 -6.92
CA ALA A 109 7.08 -3.55 -8.25
C ALA A 109 8.10 -4.47 -8.94
N ARG A 110 8.90 -5.20 -8.19
CA ARG A 110 9.85 -6.20 -8.69
C ARG A 110 9.30 -7.61 -8.56
N PHE A 111 8.80 -7.95 -7.40
CA PHE A 111 8.14 -9.22 -7.11
C PHE A 111 6.65 -8.93 -6.96
N PRO A 112 5.78 -9.42 -7.86
CA PRO A 112 4.43 -8.89 -8.09
C PRO A 112 3.44 -9.27 -6.97
N ARG A 113 3.73 -8.82 -5.78
CA ARG A 113 2.88 -8.89 -4.60
C ARG A 113 3.18 -7.72 -3.67
N SER A 114 2.33 -6.71 -3.64
CA SER A 114 2.45 -5.58 -2.71
C SER A 114 2.22 -6.01 -1.26
N MET A 115 2.78 -5.24 -0.32
CA MET A 115 2.73 -5.50 1.13
C MET A 115 3.13 -6.95 1.45
N MET A 116 4.12 -7.47 0.69
CA MET A 116 4.43 -8.90 0.68
C MET A 116 4.87 -9.40 2.06
N SER A 117 5.88 -8.77 2.63
CA SER A 117 6.50 -9.28 3.85
C SER A 117 5.69 -8.99 5.11
N SER A 118 5.00 -7.87 5.19
CA SER A 118 4.04 -7.60 6.27
C SER A 118 2.86 -8.56 6.23
N GLY A 119 2.44 -8.96 5.02
CA GLY A 119 1.42 -10.01 4.83
C GLY A 119 1.88 -11.39 5.29
N VAL A 120 3.16 -11.75 5.10
CA VAL A 120 3.74 -12.97 5.64
C VAL A 120 3.84 -12.88 7.17
N TRP A 121 4.35 -11.78 7.71
CA TRP A 121 4.44 -11.52 9.13
C TRP A 121 3.08 -11.60 9.84
N ALA A 122 2.04 -11.13 9.19
CA ALA A 122 0.67 -11.22 9.70
C ALA A 122 0.04 -12.62 9.54
N GLY A 123 0.68 -13.56 8.84
CA GLY A 123 0.15 -14.89 8.56
C GLY A 123 -0.95 -14.93 7.47
N GLU A 124 -1.09 -13.86 6.69
CA GLU A 124 -2.06 -13.74 5.60
C GLU A 124 -1.51 -14.23 4.26
N ILE A 125 -0.20 -14.21 4.11
CA ILE A 125 0.52 -14.69 2.93
C ILE A 125 1.42 -15.86 3.36
N PRO A 126 1.28 -17.06 2.76
CA PRO A 126 2.21 -18.14 3.04
C PRO A 126 3.64 -17.76 2.61
N ARG A 127 4.61 -17.93 3.51
CA ARG A 127 6.03 -17.61 3.28
C ARG A 127 6.57 -18.25 2.01
N GLU A 128 6.29 -19.52 1.81
CA GLU A 128 6.77 -20.28 0.64
C GLU A 128 6.28 -19.66 -0.68
N LYS A 129 5.02 -19.20 -0.71
CA LYS A 129 4.49 -18.48 -1.88
C LYS A 129 5.18 -17.14 -2.10
N ALA A 130 5.53 -16.42 -1.02
CA ALA A 130 6.27 -15.17 -1.13
C ALA A 130 7.71 -15.42 -1.60
N TRP A 131 8.37 -16.44 -1.09
CA TRP A 131 9.72 -16.83 -1.50
C TRP A 131 9.82 -17.25 -2.96
N ASP A 132 8.78 -17.89 -3.49
CA ASP A 132 8.70 -18.37 -4.87
C ASP A 132 8.30 -17.29 -5.89
N LEU A 133 7.97 -16.07 -5.44
CA LEU A 133 7.66 -14.98 -6.37
C LEU A 133 8.87 -14.68 -7.25
N ALA A 134 8.64 -14.71 -8.56
CA ALA A 134 9.66 -14.42 -9.55
C ALA A 134 9.72 -12.91 -9.83
N ASP A 135 10.92 -12.42 -10.10
CA ASP A 135 11.19 -11.09 -10.61
C ASP A 135 10.50 -10.88 -11.96
N ILE A 136 9.77 -9.79 -12.12
CA ILE A 136 9.06 -9.49 -13.38
C ILE A 136 9.98 -9.16 -14.54
N PHE A 137 11.23 -8.78 -14.28
CA PHE A 137 12.24 -8.45 -15.29
C PHE A 137 13.12 -9.66 -15.63
N ASP A 138 13.36 -10.57 -14.66
CA ASP A 138 14.09 -11.82 -14.82
C ASP A 138 13.39 -12.97 -14.06
N PRO A 139 12.49 -13.71 -14.72
CA PRO A 139 11.74 -14.78 -14.05
C PRO A 139 12.58 -15.94 -13.51
N SER A 140 13.87 -15.99 -13.79
CA SER A 140 14.79 -16.97 -13.19
C SER A 140 15.22 -16.60 -11.75
N VAL A 141 14.97 -15.36 -11.34
CA VAL A 141 15.30 -14.82 -10.02
C VAL A 141 14.07 -14.83 -9.13
N THR A 142 14.20 -15.30 -7.89
CA THR A 142 13.09 -15.31 -6.91
C THR A 142 13.42 -14.45 -5.70
N VAL A 143 12.40 -14.10 -4.91
CA VAL A 143 12.57 -13.42 -3.62
C VAL A 143 13.57 -14.15 -2.74
N LYS A 144 13.42 -15.48 -2.61
CA LYS A 144 14.34 -16.29 -1.79
C LYS A 144 15.79 -16.20 -2.28
N ALA A 145 16.00 -16.32 -3.58
CA ALA A 145 17.34 -16.23 -4.16
C ALA A 145 18.00 -14.87 -3.89
N GLU A 146 17.25 -13.77 -3.97
CA GLU A 146 17.78 -12.44 -3.68
C GLU A 146 18.03 -12.22 -2.19
N LEU A 147 17.16 -12.72 -1.31
CA LEU A 147 17.40 -12.70 0.14
C LEU A 147 18.68 -13.46 0.49
N GLU A 148 18.90 -14.66 -0.10
CA GLU A 148 20.12 -15.45 0.06
C GLU A 148 21.35 -14.71 -0.50
N ARG A 149 21.25 -14.15 -1.71
CA ARG A 149 22.33 -13.41 -2.37
C ARG A 149 22.85 -12.26 -1.53
N HIS A 150 21.93 -11.54 -0.86
CA HIS A 150 22.29 -10.39 -0.03
C HIS A 150 22.51 -10.70 1.46
N GLY A 151 22.24 -11.95 1.88
CA GLY A 151 22.37 -12.36 3.27
C GLY A 151 21.27 -11.79 4.18
N TYR A 152 20.07 -11.57 3.65
CA TYR A 152 18.91 -11.04 4.38
C TYR A 152 17.89 -12.10 4.81
N ILE A 153 18.16 -13.38 4.66
CA ILE A 153 17.40 -14.40 5.39
C ILE A 153 17.84 -14.36 6.85
N GLY A 154 17.03 -13.76 7.70
CA GLY A 154 17.31 -13.64 9.12
C GLY A 154 17.00 -14.90 9.91
N ALA A 155 17.34 -14.89 11.19
CA ALA A 155 17.18 -16.03 12.09
C ALA A 155 15.76 -16.15 12.69
N LEU A 156 14.96 -15.09 12.63
CA LEU A 156 13.60 -15.08 13.16
C LEU A 156 12.62 -15.54 12.09
N ALA A 157 11.59 -16.29 12.49
CA ALA A 157 10.46 -16.53 11.61
C ALA A 157 9.79 -15.20 11.26
N CYS A 158 9.34 -15.04 10.02
CA CYS A 158 8.53 -13.89 9.63
C CYS A 158 7.11 -14.07 10.17
N SER A 159 6.91 -13.72 11.44
CA SER A 159 5.68 -13.93 12.17
C SER A 159 5.50 -12.92 13.29
N SER A 160 4.25 -12.58 13.58
CA SER A 160 3.84 -11.79 14.74
C SER A 160 3.81 -12.60 16.06
N ASP A 161 4.04 -13.91 16.00
CA ASP A 161 4.06 -14.78 17.17
C ASP A 161 5.31 -14.52 18.02
N ALA A 162 5.10 -14.28 19.32
CA ALA A 162 6.16 -13.95 20.25
C ALA A 162 7.16 -15.11 20.52
N SER A 163 6.78 -16.34 20.24
CA SER A 163 7.62 -17.52 20.47
C SER A 163 8.61 -17.80 19.33
N THR A 164 8.31 -17.34 18.13
CA THR A 164 9.08 -17.67 16.92
C THR A 164 9.51 -16.46 16.11
N GLY A 165 8.71 -15.40 16.12
CA GLY A 165 8.88 -14.22 15.30
C GLY A 165 9.21 -12.95 16.08
N PHE A 166 8.81 -11.81 15.53
CA PHE A 166 9.00 -10.49 16.14
C PHE A 166 7.64 -9.82 16.37
N PRO A 167 7.07 -9.91 17.59
CA PRO A 167 5.77 -9.29 17.90
C PRO A 167 5.90 -7.77 18.02
N LEU A 168 4.89 -7.04 17.52
CA LEU A 168 4.73 -5.61 17.70
C LEU A 168 3.62 -5.32 18.72
N GLY A 169 3.84 -4.33 19.57
CA GLY A 169 2.86 -3.84 20.54
C GLY A 169 1.93 -2.78 19.97
N ALA A 170 2.42 -2.05 19.00
CA ALA A 170 1.68 -1.16 18.11
C ALA A 170 2.52 -0.83 16.88
N HIS A 171 1.87 -0.30 15.82
CA HIS A 171 2.55 0.17 14.61
C HIS A 171 2.01 1.54 14.20
N PHE A 172 2.91 2.50 13.99
CA PHE A 172 2.61 3.84 13.49
C PHE A 172 3.39 4.07 12.20
N GLU A 173 2.69 4.43 11.13
CA GLU A 173 3.30 4.66 9.82
C GLU A 173 3.04 6.09 9.36
N LEU A 174 4.11 6.87 9.19
CA LEU A 174 4.03 8.15 8.50
C LEU A 174 4.20 7.93 7.00
N HIS A 175 3.34 8.53 6.21
CA HIS A 175 3.38 8.44 4.76
C HIS A 175 2.92 9.73 4.08
N ILE A 176 3.26 9.93 2.81
CA ILE A 176 2.59 10.94 1.98
C ILE A 176 1.16 10.47 1.66
N GLU A 177 0.22 11.41 1.46
CA GLU A 177 -1.17 11.06 1.15
C GLU A 177 -1.32 10.28 -0.16
N GLN A 178 -0.41 10.47 -1.12
CA GLN A 178 -0.51 9.98 -2.49
C GLN A 178 -1.78 10.46 -3.22
N GLY A 179 -2.37 11.52 -2.73
CA GLY A 179 -3.59 12.13 -3.21
C GLY A 179 -3.61 13.62 -2.93
N PRO A 180 -4.59 14.37 -3.44
CA PRO A 180 -4.61 15.83 -3.38
C PRO A 180 -5.42 16.41 -2.20
N ILE A 181 -6.07 15.59 -1.37
CA ILE A 181 -7.10 16.07 -0.43
C ILE A 181 -6.53 17.02 0.62
N LEU A 182 -5.37 16.71 1.21
CA LEU A 182 -4.73 17.56 2.21
C LEU A 182 -4.28 18.88 1.59
N GLU A 183 -3.65 18.82 0.42
CA GLU A 183 -3.20 20.03 -0.28
C GLU A 183 -4.37 20.91 -0.69
N GLU A 184 -5.40 20.36 -1.35
CA GLU A 184 -6.60 21.08 -1.79
C GLU A 184 -7.39 21.68 -0.62
N SER A 185 -7.42 21.00 0.51
CA SER A 185 -8.10 21.49 1.73
C SER A 185 -7.23 22.38 2.61
N GLY A 186 -5.95 22.59 2.27
CA GLY A 186 -4.99 23.37 3.05
C GLY A 186 -4.64 22.76 4.40
N LYS A 187 -4.83 21.45 4.57
CA LYS A 187 -4.53 20.72 5.79
C LYS A 187 -3.08 20.22 5.79
N LYS A 188 -2.51 20.06 6.99
CA LYS A 188 -1.11 19.68 7.19
C LYS A 188 -0.94 18.23 7.59
N ILE A 189 -1.94 17.66 8.27
CA ILE A 189 -1.93 16.28 8.77
C ILE A 189 -3.24 15.60 8.39
N GLY A 190 -3.11 14.38 7.87
CA GLY A 190 -4.21 13.43 7.71
C GLY A 190 -4.13 12.37 8.81
N VAL A 191 -5.18 12.27 9.63
CA VAL A 191 -5.30 11.21 10.63
C VAL A 191 -6.00 10.04 9.99
N VAL A 192 -5.25 8.97 9.71
CA VAL A 192 -5.75 7.86 8.89
C VAL A 192 -6.60 6.92 9.74
N GLN A 193 -7.86 6.74 9.34
CA GLN A 193 -8.84 5.93 10.06
C GLN A 193 -8.81 4.45 9.64
N GLY A 194 -8.16 4.16 8.51
CA GLY A 194 -8.10 2.82 7.92
C GLY A 194 -7.73 2.85 6.47
N ALA A 195 -7.85 1.71 5.79
CA ALA A 195 -7.66 1.58 4.35
C ALA A 195 -8.94 1.10 3.68
N GLN A 196 -9.23 1.61 2.50
CA GLN A 196 -10.44 1.25 1.77
C GLN A 196 -10.40 -0.19 1.25
N ALA A 197 -11.60 -0.77 1.07
CA ALA A 197 -11.76 -2.02 0.35
C ALA A 197 -11.44 -1.83 -1.13
N TYR A 198 -10.88 -2.86 -1.75
CA TYR A 198 -10.76 -2.90 -3.20
C TYR A 198 -10.92 -4.31 -3.74
N ARG A 199 -11.46 -4.39 -4.98
CA ARG A 199 -11.57 -5.63 -5.74
C ARG A 199 -11.05 -5.42 -7.15
N TRP A 200 -10.24 -6.37 -7.62
CA TRP A 200 -9.74 -6.41 -8.98
C TRP A 200 -10.38 -7.54 -9.75
N TYR A 201 -10.76 -7.23 -10.97
CA TYR A 201 -11.40 -8.18 -11.87
C TYR A 201 -10.70 -8.20 -13.22
N THR A 202 -10.72 -9.37 -13.85
CA THR A 202 -10.44 -9.53 -15.28
C THR A 202 -11.71 -9.98 -16.00
N PHE A 203 -12.13 -9.21 -16.98
CA PHE A 203 -13.25 -9.51 -17.86
C PHE A 203 -12.77 -9.90 -19.24
N ASN A 204 -13.29 -10.99 -19.80
CA ASN A 204 -13.07 -11.42 -21.17
C ASN A 204 -14.41 -11.40 -21.91
N VAL A 205 -14.44 -10.67 -23.03
CA VAL A 205 -15.61 -10.49 -23.89
C VAL A 205 -15.31 -11.10 -25.26
N ARG A 206 -16.05 -12.12 -25.66
CA ARG A 206 -15.88 -12.82 -26.94
C ARG A 206 -17.04 -12.59 -27.88
N GLY A 207 -16.73 -12.27 -29.11
CA GLY A 207 -17.65 -12.08 -30.19
C GLY A 207 -17.22 -12.84 -31.45
N ARG A 208 -17.25 -12.18 -32.62
CA ARG A 208 -16.85 -12.77 -33.89
C ARG A 208 -16.21 -11.74 -34.80
N ASP A 209 -15.07 -12.10 -35.39
CA ASP A 209 -14.47 -11.30 -36.46
C ASP A 209 -15.42 -11.04 -37.59
N ALA A 210 -15.41 -9.82 -38.12
CA ALA A 210 -16.26 -9.44 -39.23
C ALA A 210 -15.69 -8.23 -39.96
N HIS A 211 -15.95 -8.08 -41.23
CA HIS A 211 -15.59 -6.92 -42.02
C HIS A 211 -16.42 -5.70 -41.59
N THR A 212 -15.80 -4.60 -41.25
CA THR A 212 -16.47 -3.41 -40.70
C THR A 212 -17.42 -2.75 -41.70
N GLY A 213 -17.11 -2.77 -43.02
CA GLY A 213 -17.89 -2.14 -44.05
C GLY A 213 -19.05 -2.99 -44.60
N THR A 214 -18.89 -4.31 -44.67
CA THR A 214 -19.88 -5.20 -45.30
C THR A 214 -20.79 -5.89 -44.27
N THR A 215 -20.46 -5.86 -42.98
CA THR A 215 -21.31 -6.50 -41.96
C THR A 215 -22.26 -5.47 -41.35
N PRO A 216 -23.59 -5.58 -41.59
CA PRO A 216 -24.55 -4.67 -40.98
C PRO A 216 -24.54 -4.74 -39.45
N LEU A 217 -24.84 -3.61 -38.78
CA LEU A 217 -24.83 -3.52 -37.31
C LEU A 217 -25.62 -4.64 -36.63
N LYS A 218 -26.80 -5.01 -37.19
CA LYS A 218 -27.67 -6.08 -36.67
C LYS A 218 -27.02 -7.47 -36.67
N SER A 219 -25.96 -7.69 -37.47
CA SER A 219 -25.31 -8.99 -37.64
C SER A 219 -23.96 -9.09 -36.93
N ARG A 220 -23.51 -8.02 -36.24
CA ARG A 220 -22.25 -7.96 -35.57
C ARG A 220 -22.36 -8.56 -34.17
N LYS A 221 -21.33 -9.31 -33.77
CA LYS A 221 -21.01 -9.62 -32.37
C LYS A 221 -19.69 -8.91 -32.05
N ASP A 222 -19.81 -7.63 -31.64
CA ASP A 222 -18.69 -6.70 -31.47
C ASP A 222 -18.27 -6.63 -29.99
N PRO A 223 -17.23 -7.38 -29.58
CA PRO A 223 -16.82 -7.41 -28.19
C PRO A 223 -16.13 -6.11 -27.75
N LEU A 224 -15.50 -5.36 -28.66
CA LEU A 224 -14.85 -4.10 -28.31
C LEU A 224 -15.88 -3.01 -27.99
N LEU A 225 -16.93 -2.93 -28.78
CA LEU A 225 -18.04 -2.02 -28.50
C LEU A 225 -18.74 -2.39 -27.17
N ALA A 226 -18.97 -3.68 -26.93
CA ALA A 226 -19.55 -4.14 -25.68
C ALA A 226 -18.65 -3.83 -24.48
N ALA A 227 -17.35 -4.13 -24.55
CA ALA A 227 -16.38 -3.81 -23.50
C ALA A 227 -16.30 -2.31 -23.21
N SER A 228 -16.29 -1.47 -24.25
CA SER A 228 -16.29 0.00 -24.10
C SER A 228 -17.52 0.50 -23.31
N LYS A 229 -18.70 -0.06 -23.59
CA LYS A 229 -19.93 0.26 -22.85
C LYS A 229 -19.89 -0.26 -21.41
N MET A 230 -19.34 -1.45 -21.18
CA MET A 230 -19.15 -2.01 -19.83
C MET A 230 -18.23 -1.11 -18.99
N ILE A 231 -17.10 -0.67 -19.55
CA ILE A 231 -16.17 0.24 -18.89
C ILE A 231 -16.85 1.59 -18.58
N ALA A 232 -17.55 2.17 -19.50
CA ALA A 232 -18.29 3.41 -19.26
C ALA A 232 -19.39 3.25 -18.20
N SER A 233 -20.10 2.11 -18.23
CA SER A 233 -21.13 1.78 -17.24
C SER A 233 -20.54 1.61 -15.84
N SER A 234 -19.40 0.93 -15.68
CA SER A 234 -18.76 0.76 -14.37
C SER A 234 -18.40 2.09 -13.72
N ASN A 235 -17.85 3.03 -14.49
CA ASN A 235 -17.55 4.38 -14.00
C ASN A 235 -18.83 5.13 -13.57
N ALA A 236 -19.89 5.06 -14.36
CA ALA A 236 -21.17 5.69 -14.05
C ALA A 236 -21.82 5.12 -12.78
N ILE A 237 -21.75 3.80 -12.59
CA ILE A 237 -22.26 3.09 -11.40
C ILE A 237 -21.46 3.54 -10.17
N ALA A 238 -20.13 3.47 -10.24
CA ALA A 238 -19.27 3.86 -9.15
C ALA A 238 -19.50 5.32 -8.73
N LYS A 239 -19.54 6.24 -9.69
CA LYS A 239 -19.83 7.68 -9.42
C LYS A 239 -21.15 7.87 -8.69
N LYS A 240 -22.20 7.13 -9.06
CA LYS A 240 -23.52 7.20 -8.41
C LYS A 240 -23.49 6.73 -6.95
N LEU A 241 -22.60 5.80 -6.62
CA LEU A 241 -22.45 5.20 -5.30
C LEU A 241 -21.32 5.84 -4.47
N GLY A 242 -20.67 6.89 -4.98
CA GLY A 242 -19.54 7.53 -4.32
C GLY A 242 -18.25 6.69 -4.29
N ALA A 243 -18.21 5.66 -5.14
CA ALA A 243 -17.06 4.75 -5.25
C ALA A 243 -16.13 5.13 -6.43
N LEU A 244 -14.97 4.46 -6.48
CA LEU A 244 -14.06 4.53 -7.61
C LEU A 244 -14.17 3.25 -8.44
N ALA A 245 -14.17 3.38 -9.77
CA ALA A 245 -14.04 2.26 -10.70
C ALA A 245 -13.19 2.68 -11.89
N SER A 246 -12.12 1.92 -12.15
CA SER A 246 -11.14 2.24 -13.19
C SER A 246 -10.70 1.00 -13.95
N THR A 247 -10.45 1.15 -15.25
CA THR A 247 -9.86 0.13 -16.12
C THR A 247 -8.42 0.51 -16.45
N GLY A 248 -7.46 -0.26 -15.94
CA GLY A 248 -6.03 -0.03 -16.16
C GLY A 248 -5.47 -0.73 -17.40
N VAL A 249 -6.11 -1.83 -17.83
CA VAL A 249 -5.60 -2.66 -18.93
C VAL A 249 -6.72 -3.04 -19.90
N ILE A 250 -6.45 -2.87 -21.21
CA ILE A 250 -7.25 -3.43 -22.29
C ILE A 250 -6.32 -4.24 -23.21
N LYS A 251 -6.67 -5.49 -23.49
CA LYS A 251 -5.94 -6.35 -24.44
C LYS A 251 -6.87 -6.76 -25.58
N ILE A 252 -6.36 -6.66 -26.79
CA ILE A 252 -6.98 -7.11 -28.04
C ILE A 252 -6.06 -8.08 -28.77
N PRO A 253 -6.54 -8.92 -29.70
CA PRO A 253 -5.70 -9.81 -30.49
C PRO A 253 -4.61 -9.04 -31.28
N ARG A 254 -3.39 -9.60 -31.31
CA ARG A 254 -2.32 -9.05 -32.15
C ARG A 254 -2.70 -9.17 -33.64
N GLY A 255 -2.34 -8.18 -34.44
CA GLY A 255 -2.62 -8.17 -35.87
C GLY A 255 -4.02 -7.68 -36.24
N SER A 256 -4.75 -7.09 -35.32
CA SER A 256 -6.03 -6.42 -35.61
C SER A 256 -5.84 -5.31 -36.65
N SER A 257 -6.84 -5.13 -37.51
CA SER A 257 -6.83 -4.10 -38.58
C SER A 257 -8.03 -3.17 -38.47
N THR A 258 -7.89 -1.97 -39.03
CA THR A 258 -8.92 -0.91 -38.98
C THR A 258 -10.27 -1.34 -39.57
N ASN A 259 -10.28 -2.24 -40.55
CA ASN A 259 -11.49 -2.70 -41.24
C ASN A 259 -12.02 -4.05 -40.74
N THR A 260 -11.58 -4.51 -39.57
CA THR A 260 -12.02 -5.79 -38.97
C THR A 260 -12.58 -5.57 -37.56
N ILE A 261 -13.81 -6.04 -37.31
CA ILE A 261 -14.34 -6.22 -35.95
C ILE A 261 -13.58 -7.38 -35.33
N ILE A 262 -12.98 -7.16 -34.19
CA ILE A 262 -12.19 -8.19 -33.47
C ILE A 262 -13.10 -9.16 -32.72
N SER A 263 -12.61 -10.37 -32.47
CA SER A 263 -13.38 -11.44 -31.83
C SER A 263 -13.21 -11.54 -30.32
N ASP A 264 -12.20 -10.89 -29.74
CA ASP A 264 -11.86 -11.03 -28.33
C ASP A 264 -11.34 -9.72 -27.74
N VAL A 265 -11.79 -9.40 -26.52
CA VAL A 265 -11.28 -8.27 -25.72
C VAL A 265 -11.17 -8.72 -24.27
N THR A 266 -10.06 -8.46 -23.66
CA THR A 266 -9.89 -8.58 -22.21
C THR A 266 -9.67 -7.20 -21.61
N PHE A 267 -10.36 -6.88 -20.52
CA PHE A 267 -10.13 -5.66 -19.75
C PHE A 267 -10.15 -5.94 -18.25
N THR A 268 -9.45 -5.10 -17.48
CA THR A 268 -9.44 -5.16 -16.01
C THR A 268 -10.37 -4.10 -15.43
N LEU A 269 -10.86 -4.35 -14.22
CA LEU A 269 -11.64 -3.38 -13.44
C LEU A 269 -11.12 -3.38 -12.00
N ASP A 270 -10.76 -2.20 -11.50
CA ASP A 270 -10.43 -1.92 -10.11
C ASP A 270 -11.60 -1.13 -9.50
N VAL A 271 -12.19 -1.66 -8.42
CA VAL A 271 -13.31 -1.03 -7.69
C VAL A 271 -12.86 -0.77 -6.26
N ARG A 272 -13.05 0.47 -5.76
CA ARG A 272 -12.61 0.89 -4.42
C ARG A 272 -13.66 1.71 -3.70
N HIS A 273 -13.79 1.48 -2.37
CA HIS A 273 -14.58 2.32 -1.46
C HIS A 273 -14.19 2.03 0.00
N PRO A 274 -14.30 3.00 0.94
CA PRO A 274 -14.05 2.76 2.37
C PRO A 274 -14.95 1.70 3.02
N GLU A 275 -16.13 1.44 2.48
CA GLU A 275 -17.08 0.47 3.00
C GLU A 275 -17.22 -0.74 2.06
N ASP A 276 -17.02 -1.96 2.58
CA ASP A 276 -17.14 -3.21 1.83
C ASP A 276 -18.50 -3.38 1.16
N ALA A 277 -19.58 -2.97 1.84
CA ALA A 277 -20.94 -3.08 1.31
C ALA A 277 -21.14 -2.27 0.03
N VAL A 278 -20.47 -1.13 -0.12
CA VAL A 278 -20.52 -0.31 -1.33
C VAL A 278 -19.74 -0.96 -2.47
N VAL A 279 -18.56 -1.54 -2.20
CA VAL A 279 -17.79 -2.31 -3.20
C VAL A 279 -18.62 -3.48 -3.70
N GLU A 280 -19.28 -4.20 -2.81
CA GLU A 280 -20.19 -5.30 -3.17
C GLU A 280 -21.36 -4.82 -4.06
N GLU A 281 -22.00 -3.71 -3.71
CA GLU A 281 -23.11 -3.15 -4.50
C GLU A 281 -22.63 -2.68 -5.89
N VAL A 282 -21.46 -2.04 -5.99
CA VAL A 282 -20.85 -1.68 -7.29
C VAL A 282 -20.63 -2.92 -8.14
N GLN A 283 -20.03 -3.97 -7.55
CA GLN A 283 -19.82 -5.25 -8.24
C GLN A 283 -21.14 -5.81 -8.80
N GLN A 284 -22.15 -5.90 -7.95
CA GLN A 284 -23.44 -6.48 -8.36
C GLN A 284 -24.12 -5.68 -9.46
N GLN A 285 -24.09 -4.34 -9.36
CA GLN A 285 -24.64 -3.48 -10.40
C GLN A 285 -23.86 -3.58 -11.71
N CYS A 286 -22.51 -3.62 -11.63
CA CYS A 286 -21.65 -3.81 -12.81
C CYS A 286 -21.94 -5.15 -13.49
N LEU A 287 -22.01 -6.26 -12.76
CA LEU A 287 -22.27 -7.57 -13.33
C LEU A 287 -23.63 -7.62 -14.03
N ARG A 288 -24.72 -7.10 -13.41
CA ARG A 288 -26.04 -7.00 -14.03
C ARG A 288 -25.99 -6.18 -15.32
N SER A 289 -25.38 -5.00 -15.28
CA SER A 289 -25.24 -4.12 -16.45
C SER A 289 -24.42 -4.77 -17.57
N PHE A 290 -23.33 -5.46 -17.22
CA PHE A 290 -22.45 -6.12 -18.19
C PHE A 290 -23.16 -7.29 -18.90
N GLU A 291 -23.96 -8.06 -18.18
CA GLU A 291 -24.81 -9.11 -18.79
C GLU A 291 -25.84 -8.53 -19.74
N GLU A 292 -26.49 -7.41 -19.39
CA GLU A 292 -27.45 -6.72 -20.26
C GLU A 292 -26.77 -6.19 -21.52
N ILE A 293 -25.60 -5.53 -21.37
CA ILE A 293 -24.80 -5.03 -22.50
C ILE A 293 -24.38 -6.20 -23.41
N ALA A 294 -23.93 -7.31 -22.86
CA ALA A 294 -23.54 -8.48 -23.63
C ALA A 294 -24.69 -9.05 -24.46
N LYS A 295 -25.91 -9.10 -23.91
CA LYS A 295 -27.10 -9.61 -24.57
C LYS A 295 -27.66 -8.65 -25.63
N GLN A 296 -27.81 -7.37 -25.28
CA GLN A 296 -28.49 -6.38 -26.12
C GLN A 296 -27.52 -5.71 -27.10
N ASP A 297 -26.54 -4.99 -26.59
CA ASP A 297 -25.59 -4.19 -27.39
C ASP A 297 -24.53 -5.06 -28.07
N GLY A 298 -24.03 -6.05 -27.37
CA GLY A 298 -23.07 -7.03 -27.89
C GLY A 298 -23.70 -8.09 -28.77
N ARG A 299 -25.03 -8.14 -28.84
CA ARG A 299 -25.83 -9.12 -29.60
C ARG A 299 -25.48 -10.57 -29.30
N GLY A 300 -25.32 -10.86 -28.00
CA GLY A 300 -24.96 -12.18 -27.50
C GLY A 300 -23.47 -12.46 -27.65
N VAL A 301 -22.64 -11.49 -27.35
CA VAL A 301 -21.22 -11.77 -27.03
C VAL A 301 -21.14 -12.58 -25.75
N GLU A 302 -20.13 -13.45 -25.66
CA GLU A 302 -19.89 -14.22 -24.44
C GLU A 302 -19.11 -13.34 -23.46
N LEU A 303 -19.57 -13.29 -22.20
CA LEU A 303 -18.89 -12.60 -21.10
C LEU A 303 -18.39 -13.63 -20.08
N ARG A 304 -17.10 -13.59 -19.77
CA ARG A 304 -16.47 -14.34 -18.67
C ARG A 304 -15.73 -13.35 -17.79
N TRP A 305 -15.59 -13.67 -16.52
CA TRP A 305 -14.84 -12.84 -15.58
C TRP A 305 -14.23 -13.67 -14.46
N THR A 306 -13.20 -13.12 -13.85
CA THR A 306 -12.55 -13.62 -12.64
C THR A 306 -12.42 -12.50 -11.62
N LEU A 307 -12.53 -12.84 -10.33
CA LEU A 307 -12.12 -11.98 -9.23
C LEU A 307 -10.66 -12.31 -8.93
N ASP A 308 -9.78 -11.37 -9.20
CA ASP A 308 -8.33 -11.56 -9.09
C ASP A 308 -7.83 -11.20 -7.69
N THR A 309 -8.45 -10.19 -7.07
CA THR A 309 -8.12 -9.72 -5.72
C THR A 309 -9.38 -9.29 -4.99
N ASP A 310 -9.52 -9.70 -3.74
CA ASP A 310 -10.53 -9.23 -2.79
C ASP A 310 -9.82 -8.79 -1.51
N SER A 311 -9.78 -7.48 -1.27
CA SER A 311 -9.17 -6.89 -0.08
C SER A 311 -10.25 -6.11 0.67
N PRO A 312 -10.72 -6.62 1.82
CA PRO A 312 -11.71 -5.92 2.61
C PRO A 312 -11.17 -4.62 3.21
N ALA A 313 -12.06 -3.70 3.54
CA ALA A 313 -11.72 -2.48 4.25
C ALA A 313 -11.12 -2.82 5.63
N VAL A 314 -10.14 -2.03 6.02
CA VAL A 314 -9.49 -2.14 7.32
C VAL A 314 -9.78 -0.90 8.13
N LYS A 315 -10.16 -1.06 9.40
CA LYS A 315 -10.30 0.03 10.38
C LYS A 315 -9.13 -0.04 11.34
N PHE A 316 -8.47 1.08 11.54
CA PHE A 316 -7.34 1.17 12.44
C PHE A 316 -7.79 1.27 13.91
N ASP A 317 -6.83 1.11 14.80
CA ASP A 317 -7.06 1.12 16.25
C ASP A 317 -7.43 2.51 16.75
N LYS A 318 -8.51 2.61 17.50
CA LYS A 318 -9.07 3.89 17.98
C LYS A 318 -8.13 4.66 18.90
N GLU A 319 -7.31 3.99 19.67
CA GLU A 319 -6.40 4.65 20.61
C GLU A 319 -5.13 5.11 19.92
N CYS A 320 -4.65 4.34 18.95
CA CYS A 320 -3.59 4.81 18.06
C CYS A 320 -4.05 6.03 17.26
N ILE A 321 -5.29 6.01 16.72
CA ILE A 321 -5.91 7.16 16.04
C ILE A 321 -5.99 8.36 16.98
N GLN A 322 -6.51 8.19 18.21
CA GLN A 322 -6.64 9.27 19.20
C GLN A 322 -5.27 9.89 19.54
N ALA A 323 -4.23 9.07 19.70
CA ALA A 323 -2.88 9.58 19.95
C ALA A 323 -2.37 10.47 18.80
N VAL A 324 -2.70 10.13 17.55
CA VAL A 324 -2.36 10.96 16.38
C VAL A 324 -3.23 12.21 16.31
N GLU A 325 -4.52 12.12 16.62
CA GLU A 325 -5.43 13.28 16.69
C GLU A 325 -4.96 14.30 17.72
N ASP A 326 -4.61 13.84 18.92
CA ASP A 326 -4.13 14.72 19.99
C ASP A 326 -2.81 15.39 19.61
N ALA A 327 -1.88 14.66 19.01
CA ALA A 327 -0.61 15.18 18.50
C ALA A 327 -0.85 16.22 17.39
N ALA A 328 -1.71 15.92 16.42
CA ALA A 328 -2.04 16.84 15.33
C ALA A 328 -2.73 18.10 15.86
N ASN A 329 -3.66 17.97 16.81
CA ASN A 329 -4.30 19.13 17.46
C ASN A 329 -3.29 20.02 18.17
N GLY A 330 -2.34 19.44 18.89
CA GLY A 330 -1.28 20.16 19.57
C GLY A 330 -0.35 20.93 18.64
N LEU A 331 -0.02 20.32 17.48
CA LEU A 331 0.98 20.86 16.55
C LEU A 331 0.38 21.87 15.57
N VAL A 332 -0.72 21.53 14.91
CA VAL A 332 -1.28 22.32 13.79
C VAL A 332 -2.65 22.93 14.11
N GLY A 333 -3.18 22.70 15.32
CA GLY A 333 -4.50 23.16 15.75
C GLY A 333 -5.65 22.34 15.14
N PRO A 334 -6.88 22.52 15.65
CA PRO A 334 -8.04 21.73 15.24
C PRO A 334 -8.42 21.89 13.75
N ASP A 335 -8.07 23.02 13.16
CA ASP A 335 -8.31 23.30 11.75
C ASP A 335 -7.14 22.88 10.85
N GLY A 336 -6.05 22.36 11.39
CA GLY A 336 -4.84 22.00 10.64
C GLY A 336 -4.81 20.58 10.11
N TRP A 337 -5.74 19.73 10.51
CA TRP A 337 -5.81 18.32 10.13
C TRP A 337 -7.21 17.88 9.73
N LEU A 338 -7.33 16.66 9.16
CA LEU A 338 -8.62 16.02 8.92
C LEU A 338 -8.50 14.50 8.97
N PRO A 339 -9.60 13.76 9.29
CA PRO A 339 -9.62 12.30 9.19
C PRO A 339 -9.66 11.87 7.72
N LEU A 340 -8.88 10.83 7.39
CA LEU A 340 -8.82 10.24 6.04
C LEU A 340 -8.89 8.72 6.09
N THR A 341 -9.39 8.12 5.03
CA THR A 341 -9.21 6.69 4.75
C THR A 341 -8.20 6.54 3.62
N SER A 342 -7.18 5.71 3.80
CA SER A 342 -6.18 5.50 2.74
C SER A 342 -6.83 4.92 1.49
N GLY A 343 -6.53 5.52 0.35
CA GLY A 343 -6.87 5.01 -0.97
C GLY A 343 -5.91 3.93 -1.48
N ALA A 344 -4.73 3.82 -0.87
CA ALA A 344 -3.69 2.87 -1.22
C ALA A 344 -3.58 1.74 -0.17
N GLY A 345 -2.95 0.62 -0.56
CA GLY A 345 -2.49 -0.40 0.38
C GLY A 345 -1.18 0.04 1.02
N HIS A 346 -0.97 -0.30 2.29
CA HIS A 346 0.25 -0.08 3.05
C HIS A 346 0.50 -1.27 3.96
N ASP A 347 1.72 -1.43 4.47
CA ASP A 347 2.04 -2.49 5.44
C ASP A 347 1.14 -2.44 6.68
N SER A 348 0.66 -1.23 7.02
CA SER A 348 -0.33 -0.98 8.07
C SER A 348 -1.66 -1.75 7.90
N VAL A 349 -2.02 -2.15 6.68
CA VAL A 349 -3.19 -3.03 6.44
C VAL A 349 -3.00 -4.40 7.07
N TYR A 350 -1.80 -4.95 6.98
CA TYR A 350 -1.51 -6.26 7.56
C TYR A 350 -1.12 -6.17 9.05
N THR A 351 -0.36 -5.15 9.45
CA THR A 351 0.00 -5.01 10.87
C THR A 351 -1.22 -4.80 11.75
N SER A 352 -2.24 -4.07 11.28
CA SER A 352 -3.50 -3.85 12.01
C SER A 352 -4.29 -5.12 12.33
N LYS A 353 -4.02 -6.20 11.60
CA LYS A 353 -4.62 -7.51 11.90
C LYS A 353 -3.98 -8.21 13.11
N ARG A 354 -2.83 -7.73 13.58
CA ARG A 354 -2.03 -8.38 14.63
C ARG A 354 -1.70 -7.47 15.82
N CYS A 355 -1.66 -6.15 15.61
CA CYS A 355 -1.41 -5.19 16.68
C CYS A 355 -2.19 -3.89 16.44
N PRO A 356 -2.43 -3.08 17.48
CA PRO A 356 -2.91 -1.72 17.32
C PRO A 356 -2.09 -0.96 16.30
N THR A 357 -2.75 -0.35 15.31
CA THR A 357 -2.07 0.28 14.16
C THR A 357 -2.82 1.55 13.75
N THR A 358 -2.08 2.56 13.31
CA THR A 358 -2.60 3.72 12.60
C THR A 358 -1.54 4.31 11.68
N MET A 359 -1.96 5.26 10.83
CA MET A 359 -1.08 5.99 9.93
C MET A 359 -1.30 7.49 10.05
N ILE A 360 -0.27 8.24 9.67
CA ILE A 360 -0.26 9.70 9.57
C ILE A 360 0.02 10.06 8.12
N PHE A 361 -0.84 10.87 7.50
CA PHE A 361 -0.57 11.41 6.18
C PHE A 361 -0.10 12.85 6.24
N VAL A 362 0.79 13.20 5.29
CA VAL A 362 1.21 14.57 5.00
C VAL A 362 0.92 14.91 3.54
N PRO A 363 0.77 16.21 3.20
CA PRO A 363 0.47 16.65 1.85
C PRO A 363 1.49 16.15 0.83
N CYS A 364 0.99 15.76 -0.33
CA CYS A 364 1.76 15.40 -1.50
C CYS A 364 1.41 16.38 -2.62
N LYS A 365 2.40 17.05 -3.19
CA LYS A 365 2.21 18.10 -4.19
C LYS A 365 1.43 17.57 -5.40
N ASP A 366 0.34 18.26 -5.75
CA ASP A 366 -0.57 17.89 -6.84
C ASP A 366 -1.14 16.46 -6.71
N GLY A 367 -1.03 15.84 -5.54
CA GLY A 367 -1.40 14.44 -5.32
C GLY A 367 -0.56 13.42 -6.08
N VAL A 368 0.59 13.82 -6.59
CA VAL A 368 1.44 12.98 -7.46
C VAL A 368 2.24 11.99 -6.63
N SER A 369 2.06 10.69 -6.90
CA SER A 369 2.87 9.59 -6.36
C SER A 369 3.19 8.56 -7.44
N HIS A 370 4.13 7.63 -7.18
CA HIS A 370 4.66 6.67 -8.15
C HIS A 370 5.25 7.36 -9.40
N HIS A 371 5.80 8.55 -9.21
CA HIS A 371 6.32 9.38 -10.29
C HIS A 371 7.57 10.15 -9.84
N PRO A 372 8.55 10.41 -10.73
CA PRO A 372 9.76 11.17 -10.39
C PRO A 372 9.51 12.60 -9.87
N GLU A 373 8.36 13.18 -10.15
CA GLU A 373 7.96 14.53 -9.68
C GLU A 373 7.26 14.52 -8.33
N GLU A 374 7.09 13.37 -7.70
CA GLU A 374 6.56 13.25 -6.33
C GLU A 374 7.32 14.17 -5.37
N TYR A 375 6.56 14.93 -4.59
CA TYR A 375 7.16 15.92 -3.69
C TYR A 375 6.30 16.15 -2.45
N CYS A 376 6.98 16.13 -1.30
CA CYS A 376 6.45 16.61 -0.04
C CYS A 376 7.35 17.75 0.46
N SER A 377 6.78 18.83 0.98
CA SER A 377 7.57 19.97 1.43
C SER A 377 8.37 19.62 2.70
N PRO A 378 9.56 20.22 2.92
CA PRO A 378 10.30 20.01 4.16
C PRO A 378 9.50 20.35 5.43
N ALA A 379 8.60 21.35 5.34
CA ALA A 379 7.73 21.72 6.45
C ALA A 379 6.67 20.64 6.72
N ASP A 380 6.09 20.04 5.68
CA ASP A 380 5.10 18.98 5.85
C ASP A 380 5.78 17.67 6.33
N CYS A 381 6.99 17.36 5.84
CA CYS A 381 7.80 16.26 6.39
C CYS A 381 8.08 16.45 7.89
N ALA A 382 8.45 17.68 8.31
CA ALA A 382 8.71 18.00 9.70
C ALA A 382 7.43 17.90 10.56
N ASN A 383 6.29 18.39 10.06
CA ASN A 383 5.00 18.25 10.73
C ASN A 383 4.64 16.77 10.94
N GLY A 384 4.83 15.95 9.91
CA GLY A 384 4.60 14.51 10.00
C GLY A 384 5.49 13.82 11.03
N ALA A 385 6.80 14.11 11.01
CA ALA A 385 7.76 13.53 11.95
C ALA A 385 7.49 13.97 13.40
N GLN A 386 7.11 15.25 13.61
CA GLN A 386 6.75 15.74 14.94
C GLN A 386 5.44 15.10 15.44
N THR A 387 4.43 14.98 14.57
CA THR A 387 3.19 14.28 14.92
C THR A 387 3.46 12.81 15.28
N LEU A 388 4.35 12.13 14.55
CA LEU A 388 4.75 10.75 14.83
C LEU A 388 5.43 10.64 16.20
N LEU A 389 6.36 11.56 16.52
CA LEU A 389 7.03 11.59 17.82
C LEU A 389 6.03 11.74 18.98
N GLU A 390 5.16 12.74 18.89
CA GLU A 390 4.19 13.04 19.95
C GLU A 390 3.16 11.91 20.11
N ALA A 391 2.66 11.35 19.00
CA ALA A 391 1.72 10.23 19.03
C ALA A 391 2.33 8.98 19.70
N VAL A 392 3.57 8.64 19.36
CA VAL A 392 4.26 7.47 19.94
C VAL A 392 4.55 7.66 21.43
N VAL A 393 4.96 8.87 21.84
CA VAL A 393 5.21 9.18 23.26
C VAL A 393 3.89 9.14 24.05
N SER A 394 2.82 9.75 23.52
CA SER A 394 1.49 9.72 24.15
C SER A 394 0.95 8.28 24.26
N TYR A 395 1.11 7.49 23.21
CA TYR A 395 0.68 6.10 23.21
C TYR A 395 1.48 5.23 24.20
N ASP A 396 2.78 5.49 24.39
CA ASP A 396 3.61 4.81 25.38
C ASP A 396 3.08 5.04 26.82
N GLN A 397 2.68 6.28 27.13
CA GLN A 397 2.05 6.65 28.40
C GLN A 397 0.68 5.98 28.57
N LEU A 398 -0.12 5.91 27.50
CA LEU A 398 -1.40 5.22 27.53
C LEU A 398 -1.25 3.73 27.82
N ARG A 399 -0.27 3.07 27.20
CA ARG A 399 0.05 1.66 27.46
C ARG A 399 0.46 1.45 28.93
N GLU A 400 1.24 2.37 29.50
CA GLU A 400 1.67 2.29 30.91
C GLU A 400 0.48 2.35 31.87
N SER A 401 -0.52 3.17 31.59
CA SER A 401 -1.71 3.31 32.45
C SER A 401 -2.58 2.04 32.57
N ARG A 402 -2.30 1.01 31.75
CA ARG A 402 -3.03 -0.28 31.72
C ARG A 402 -2.27 -1.44 32.34
N CYS A 403 -1.00 -1.24 32.66
CA CYS A 403 -0.15 -2.21 33.33
C CYS A 403 -0.16 -2.02 34.85
#